data_0fc670535a4d0c1c1372948d1856a0b4
#
_entry.id   0fc670535a4d0c1c1372948d1856a0b4
#
_cell.length_a   1.000
_cell.length_b   1.000
_cell.length_c   1.000
_cell.angle_alpha   90.00
_cell.angle_beta   90.00
_cell.angle_gamma   90.00
#
_symmetry.space_group_name_H-M   'P 1'
#
loop_
_entity.id
_entity.type
_entity.pdbx_description
1 polymer ?
#
loop_
_entity_poly.entity_id
_entity_poly.type
_entity_poly.pdbx_seq_one_letter_code
_entity_poly.pdbx_strand_id
1 'polypeptide(L)'
;KGEDVVSSRKKIMITLIIILLLLTAGVYGYGVYYFTEHFLPGSMVNGFNCSYMTVSQSEELLTQKVGAYVLTIDTRNNGQESITAKQAGLSYDSDGSVDKLIRNQDRFTWFLAFNQHRNYEVSSSIKYDEQKTEAAISELKCMQQENMTEPSDAHIEEKDDKFVIVPEQEGTALKPEKTSQDIIDALVTGRTPVDLEADGCYKEPKVYQSDETLTKNCDLINKLTDVVITYDFDDCTETVDRDMIKNWLTTDENGLYTLDKKQIEAYISELAAKYDTVGTERTFNTYDGREITVSGGNYGWQIDQKAELKELTELIKNGETQVREPVYSHEGLVRKTNDIGYTYIEIDLTAQRMVFYKDGTPTADAQIVSGNPFVPNCATPVGCYTTGEMKSGCTVNGEDYPSAVNYWIPFDGNLGISDAPWRMDFGGQLYEFEGTHGSICAPSDQVQIIFSNVEKNTPIVIYE
;
A
#
# COMPACT_ATOMS: atom_id res chain seq x y z
N LYS A 1 106.80 27.34 -39.62
CA LYS A 1 106.65 26.63 -38.30
C LYS A 1 105.24 26.67 -37.77
N GLY A 2 104.32 27.50 -38.30
CA GLY A 2 102.92 27.56 -37.82
C GLY A 2 101.99 26.62 -38.55
N GLU A 3 102.21 26.34 -39.83
CA GLU A 3 101.31 25.51 -40.61
C GLU A 3 101.43 24.01 -40.35
N ASP A 4 102.61 23.52 -39.96
CA ASP A 4 102.82 22.07 -39.63
C ASP A 4 102.17 21.69 -38.31
N VAL A 5 102.07 22.64 -37.30
CA VAL A 5 101.48 22.41 -36.01
C VAL A 5 99.90 22.34 -36.11
N VAL A 6 99.31 23.17 -37.03
CA VAL A 6 97.89 23.18 -37.25
C VAL A 6 97.44 21.90 -38.01
N SER A 7 98.27 21.43 -39.00
CA SER A 7 98.04 20.17 -39.75
C SER A 7 98.06 18.92 -38.81
N SER A 8 99.01 18.89 -37.85
CA SER A 8 99.17 17.79 -36.90
C SER A 8 97.97 17.75 -35.90
N ARG A 9 97.47 18.91 -35.41
CA ARG A 9 96.31 18.97 -34.54
C ARG A 9 95.00 18.53 -35.19
N LYS A 10 94.79 18.87 -36.51
CA LYS A 10 93.69 18.38 -37.31
C LYS A 10 93.72 16.86 -37.48
N LYS A 11 94.88 16.26 -37.77
CA LYS A 11 95.02 14.79 -37.88
C LYS A 11 94.74 14.08 -36.58
N ILE A 12 95.22 14.57 -35.44
CA ILE A 12 94.92 14.04 -34.09
C ILE A 12 93.41 14.14 -33.77
N MET A 13 92.77 15.27 -34.07
CA MET A 13 91.37 15.48 -33.90
C MET A 13 90.49 14.52 -34.74
N ILE A 14 90.85 14.32 -36.00
CA ILE A 14 90.21 13.36 -36.91
C ILE A 14 90.39 11.91 -36.38
N THR A 15 91.56 11.56 -35.92
CA THR A 15 91.84 10.25 -35.34
C THR A 15 91.00 10.00 -34.07
N LEU A 16 90.86 11.01 -33.18
CA LEU A 16 90.04 10.94 -31.99
C LEU A 16 88.54 10.80 -32.33
N ILE A 17 88.07 11.50 -33.39
CA ILE A 17 86.69 11.38 -33.87
C ILE A 17 86.43 9.96 -34.41
N ILE A 18 87.39 9.39 -35.23
CA ILE A 18 87.28 8.03 -35.73
C ILE A 18 87.27 7.01 -34.61
N ILE A 19 88.11 7.15 -33.59
CA ILE A 19 88.10 6.28 -32.39
C ILE A 19 86.77 6.38 -31.63
N LEU A 20 86.24 7.59 -31.48
CA LEU A 20 84.97 7.81 -30.84
C LEU A 20 83.81 7.15 -31.60
N LEU A 21 83.81 7.30 -32.99
CA LEU A 21 82.76 6.65 -33.81
C LEU A 21 82.88 5.11 -33.77
N LEU A 22 84.10 4.54 -33.74
CA LEU A 22 84.30 3.13 -33.57
C LEU A 22 83.86 2.61 -32.23
N LEU A 23 84.08 3.37 -31.15
CA LEU A 23 83.64 3.06 -29.83
C LEU A 23 82.11 3.11 -29.75
N THR A 24 81.48 4.17 -30.26
CA THR A 24 80.01 4.30 -30.29
C THR A 24 79.36 3.19 -31.12
N ALA A 25 79.95 2.84 -32.29
CA ALA A 25 79.50 1.72 -33.13
C ALA A 25 79.65 0.37 -32.39
N GLY A 26 80.73 0.19 -31.64
CA GLY A 26 80.95 -1.00 -30.79
C GLY A 26 79.93 -1.12 -29.66
N VAL A 27 79.66 -0.06 -28.94
CA VAL A 27 78.66 0.00 -27.88
C VAL A 27 77.26 -0.24 -28.45
N TYR A 28 76.96 0.40 -29.62
CA TYR A 28 75.65 0.17 -30.27
C TYR A 28 75.51 -1.29 -30.73
N GLY A 29 76.50 -1.86 -31.37
CA GLY A 29 76.46 -3.26 -31.83
C GLY A 29 76.38 -4.25 -30.67
N TYR A 30 77.12 -4.00 -29.57
CA TYR A 30 76.98 -4.78 -28.32
C TYR A 30 75.59 -4.71 -27.76
N GLY A 31 74.97 -3.54 -27.74
CA GLY A 31 73.62 -3.37 -27.24
C GLY A 31 72.60 -4.15 -28.11
N VAL A 32 72.68 -4.06 -29.44
CA VAL A 32 71.84 -4.84 -30.34
C VAL A 32 72.00 -6.35 -30.12
N TYR A 33 73.24 -6.84 -29.91
CA TYR A 33 73.50 -8.24 -29.56
C TYR A 33 72.96 -8.63 -28.22
N TYR A 34 73.18 -7.83 -27.15
CA TYR A 34 72.71 -8.07 -25.77
C TYR A 34 71.20 -8.19 -25.71
N PHE A 35 70.48 -7.25 -26.35
CA PHE A 35 69.01 -7.25 -26.34
C PHE A 35 68.40 -8.26 -27.33
N THR A 36 69.20 -9.15 -27.94
CA THR A 36 68.66 -10.33 -28.64
C THR A 36 68.06 -11.33 -27.69
N GLU A 37 68.64 -11.47 -26.48
CA GLU A 37 68.27 -12.45 -25.48
C GLU A 37 67.76 -11.83 -24.18
N HIS A 38 67.77 -10.48 -24.07
CA HIS A 38 67.37 -9.73 -22.88
C HIS A 38 66.29 -8.75 -23.20
N PHE A 39 65.37 -8.51 -22.22
CA PHE A 39 64.39 -7.45 -22.32
C PHE A 39 65.01 -6.07 -22.37
N LEU A 40 64.38 -5.17 -23.13
CA LEU A 40 64.76 -3.76 -23.20
C LEU A 40 64.54 -3.07 -21.85
N PRO A 41 65.27 -1.97 -21.53
CA PRO A 41 64.99 -1.14 -20.38
C PRO A 41 63.55 -0.68 -20.34
N GLY A 42 62.93 -0.64 -19.14
CA GLY A 42 61.53 -0.25 -18.95
C GLY A 42 60.52 -1.33 -19.34
N SER A 43 60.92 -2.56 -19.59
CA SER A 43 60.00 -3.69 -19.83
C SER A 43 59.40 -4.22 -18.55
N MET A 44 58.07 -4.19 -18.47
CA MET A 44 57.27 -4.76 -17.39
C MET A 44 56.45 -5.92 -17.94
N VAL A 45 56.45 -7.05 -17.30
CA VAL A 45 55.62 -8.21 -17.64
C VAL A 45 54.70 -8.51 -16.46
N ASN A 46 53.39 -8.49 -16.68
CA ASN A 46 52.39 -8.60 -15.61
C ASN A 46 52.65 -7.65 -14.40
N GLY A 47 53.13 -6.42 -14.68
CA GLY A 47 53.48 -5.44 -13.67
C GLY A 47 54.82 -5.65 -12.96
N PHE A 48 55.59 -6.68 -13.31
CA PHE A 48 56.92 -6.94 -12.76
C PHE A 48 58.03 -6.47 -13.70
N ASN A 49 59.05 -5.83 -13.11
CA ASN A 49 60.17 -5.31 -13.86
C ASN A 49 61.08 -6.43 -14.37
N CYS A 50 61.04 -6.69 -15.67
CA CYS A 50 61.88 -7.66 -16.40
C CYS A 50 63.00 -7.00 -17.19
N SER A 51 63.29 -5.70 -17.01
CA SER A 51 64.35 -4.98 -17.69
C SER A 51 65.70 -5.73 -17.59
N TYR A 52 66.39 -5.91 -18.69
CA TYR A 52 67.70 -6.59 -18.77
C TYR A 52 67.66 -8.09 -18.43
N MET A 53 66.50 -8.69 -18.16
CA MET A 53 66.39 -10.10 -17.87
C MET A 53 66.32 -10.95 -19.15
N THR A 54 66.85 -12.16 -19.11
CA THR A 54 66.62 -13.17 -20.11
C THR A 54 65.21 -13.76 -19.98
N VAL A 55 64.79 -14.57 -20.97
CA VAL A 55 63.53 -15.35 -20.87
C VAL A 55 63.50 -16.16 -19.58
N SER A 56 64.53 -16.94 -19.31
CA SER A 56 64.61 -17.82 -18.12
C SER A 56 64.53 -17.04 -16.78
N GLN A 57 65.25 -15.91 -16.72
CA GLN A 57 65.17 -15.06 -15.50
C GLN A 57 63.80 -14.41 -15.31
N SER A 58 63.16 -14.00 -16.39
CA SER A 58 61.82 -13.45 -16.33
C SER A 58 60.80 -14.50 -15.94
N GLU A 59 60.86 -15.71 -16.49
CA GLU A 59 59.97 -16.81 -16.15
C GLU A 59 60.19 -17.29 -14.67
N GLU A 60 61.44 -17.30 -14.19
CA GLU A 60 61.75 -17.60 -12.77
C GLU A 60 61.15 -16.51 -11.85
N LEU A 61 61.31 -15.23 -12.22
CA LEU A 61 60.67 -14.13 -11.49
C LEU A 61 59.14 -14.28 -11.46
N LEU A 62 58.50 -14.54 -12.61
CA LEU A 62 57.06 -14.74 -12.72
C LEU A 62 56.61 -15.95 -11.87
N THR A 63 57.32 -17.08 -11.95
CA THR A 63 57.07 -18.27 -11.12
C THR A 63 57.10 -17.94 -9.64
N GLN A 64 58.15 -17.22 -9.19
CA GLN A 64 58.28 -16.80 -7.81
C GLN A 64 57.14 -15.83 -7.36
N LYS A 65 56.81 -14.88 -8.23
CA LYS A 65 55.76 -13.88 -7.97
C LYS A 65 54.37 -14.50 -7.93
N VAL A 66 54.02 -15.37 -8.90
CA VAL A 66 52.79 -16.13 -8.95
C VAL A 66 52.66 -16.99 -7.72
N GLY A 67 53.73 -17.71 -7.31
CA GLY A 67 53.73 -18.56 -6.10
C GLY A 67 53.61 -17.76 -4.79
N ALA A 68 54.02 -16.52 -4.76
CA ALA A 68 53.90 -15.62 -3.62
C ALA A 68 52.61 -14.75 -3.62
N TYR A 69 51.76 -14.92 -4.64
CA TYR A 69 50.54 -14.11 -4.79
C TYR A 69 49.52 -14.47 -3.67
N VAL A 70 48.87 -13.42 -3.16
CA VAL A 70 47.78 -13.51 -2.22
C VAL A 70 46.64 -12.67 -2.72
N LEU A 71 45.53 -13.29 -3.03
CA LEU A 71 44.29 -12.61 -3.34
C LEU A 71 43.65 -12.12 -2.05
N THR A 72 43.44 -10.83 -1.93
CA THR A 72 42.63 -10.23 -0.85
C THR A 72 41.21 -10.08 -1.32
N ILE A 73 40.26 -10.43 -0.46
CA ILE A 73 38.84 -10.39 -0.72
C ILE A 73 38.22 -9.48 0.34
N ASP A 74 37.74 -8.34 -0.07
CA ASP A 74 37.06 -7.40 0.78
C ASP A 74 35.55 -7.76 0.83
N THR A 75 35.05 -7.93 2.04
CA THR A 75 33.66 -8.32 2.29
C THR A 75 32.90 -7.18 2.96
N ARG A 76 31.56 -7.24 2.89
CA ARG A 76 30.68 -6.27 3.56
C ARG A 76 31.05 -6.10 5.04
N ASN A 77 30.78 -4.93 5.60
CA ASN A 77 31.11 -4.55 6.99
C ASN A 77 32.62 -4.47 7.28
N ASN A 78 33.43 -4.10 6.29
CA ASN A 78 34.90 -3.99 6.40
C ASN A 78 35.59 -5.30 6.78
N GLY A 79 34.97 -6.42 6.46
CA GLY A 79 35.58 -7.74 6.59
C GLY A 79 36.62 -7.97 5.49
N GLN A 80 37.60 -8.79 5.77
CA GLN A 80 38.64 -9.15 4.80
C GLN A 80 39.05 -10.60 4.95
N GLU A 81 39.10 -11.30 3.82
CA GLU A 81 39.57 -12.68 3.73
C GLU A 81 40.66 -12.80 2.64
N SER A 82 41.30 -13.92 2.51
CA SER A 82 42.36 -14.12 1.52
C SER A 82 42.50 -15.55 1.05
N ILE A 83 42.92 -15.68 -0.21
CA ILE A 83 43.34 -16.99 -0.80
C ILE A 83 44.78 -16.85 -1.27
N THR A 84 45.65 -17.70 -0.78
CA THR A 84 47.05 -17.77 -1.23
C THR A 84 47.17 -18.56 -2.53
N ALA A 85 48.22 -18.29 -3.31
CA ALA A 85 48.54 -19.02 -4.51
C ALA A 85 48.61 -20.53 -4.25
N LYS A 86 49.15 -20.93 -3.11
CA LYS A 86 49.25 -22.35 -2.70
C LYS A 86 47.88 -23.00 -2.51
N GLN A 87 46.92 -22.28 -1.88
CA GLN A 87 45.57 -22.78 -1.66
C GLN A 87 44.82 -22.95 -2.98
N ALA A 88 44.96 -21.98 -3.92
CA ALA A 88 44.37 -22.06 -5.24
C ALA A 88 45.12 -22.93 -6.25
N GLY A 89 46.29 -23.45 -5.87
CA GLY A 89 47.15 -24.22 -6.78
C GLY A 89 47.61 -23.40 -7.97
N LEU A 90 47.86 -22.10 -7.77
CA LEU A 90 48.37 -21.21 -8.82
C LEU A 90 49.79 -21.58 -9.22
N SER A 91 50.06 -21.65 -10.51
CA SER A 91 51.36 -21.89 -11.08
C SER A 91 51.55 -21.04 -12.33
N TYR A 92 52.80 -20.68 -12.57
CA TYR A 92 53.22 -20.15 -13.84
C TYR A 92 53.67 -21.32 -14.73
N ASP A 93 53.02 -21.46 -15.89
CA ASP A 93 53.36 -22.51 -16.88
C ASP A 93 53.78 -21.82 -18.16
N SER A 94 55.10 -21.98 -18.53
CA SER A 94 55.63 -21.31 -19.70
C SER A 94 54.97 -21.82 -20.99
N ASP A 95 54.27 -20.92 -21.69
CA ASP A 95 53.66 -21.17 -23.00
C ASP A 95 54.47 -20.56 -24.17
N GLY A 96 55.67 -20.06 -23.86
CA GLY A 96 56.54 -19.37 -24.80
C GLY A 96 56.13 -17.93 -25.07
N SER A 97 55.17 -17.37 -24.36
CA SER A 97 54.72 -15.97 -24.50
C SER A 97 55.84 -14.99 -24.19
N VAL A 98 56.61 -15.24 -23.11
CA VAL A 98 57.76 -14.39 -22.71
C VAL A 98 58.85 -14.39 -23.79
N ASP A 99 59.16 -15.57 -24.36
CA ASP A 99 60.12 -15.66 -25.49
C ASP A 99 59.65 -14.86 -26.71
N LYS A 100 58.35 -14.93 -27.06
CA LYS A 100 57.76 -14.13 -28.13
C LYS A 100 57.87 -12.61 -27.86
N LEU A 101 57.76 -12.16 -26.63
CA LEU A 101 57.91 -10.75 -26.29
C LEU A 101 59.32 -10.26 -26.57
N ILE A 102 60.37 -11.00 -26.17
CA ILE A 102 61.78 -10.67 -26.44
C ILE A 102 62.06 -10.70 -27.95
N ARG A 103 61.56 -11.69 -28.69
CA ARG A 103 61.75 -11.78 -30.15
C ARG A 103 61.08 -10.66 -30.92
N ASN A 104 59.97 -10.16 -30.43
CA ASN A 104 59.19 -9.09 -31.09
C ASN A 104 59.63 -7.68 -30.69
N GLN A 105 60.52 -7.52 -29.71
CA GLN A 105 61.03 -6.21 -29.33
C GLN A 105 61.97 -5.65 -30.40
N ASP A 106 61.94 -4.32 -30.62
CA ASP A 106 62.87 -3.67 -31.55
C ASP A 106 64.23 -3.39 -30.86
N ARG A 107 65.12 -4.36 -30.98
CA ARG A 107 66.47 -4.28 -30.40
C ARG A 107 67.36 -3.22 -31.03
N PHE A 108 67.02 -2.75 -32.22
CA PHE A 108 67.81 -1.73 -32.88
C PHE A 108 67.60 -0.34 -32.28
N THR A 109 66.49 -0.12 -31.63
CA THR A 109 66.17 1.14 -30.94
C THR A 109 66.44 1.06 -29.42
N TRP A 110 67.26 0.13 -28.95
CA TRP A 110 67.51 -0.12 -27.54
C TRP A 110 67.91 1.15 -26.75
N PHE A 111 68.68 2.04 -27.38
CA PHE A 111 69.14 3.28 -26.77
C PHE A 111 68.02 4.31 -26.51
N LEU A 112 66.89 4.17 -27.21
CA LEU A 112 65.67 4.97 -26.93
C LEU A 112 64.82 4.41 -25.84
N ALA A 113 65.05 3.13 -25.48
CA ALA A 113 64.23 2.42 -24.51
C ALA A 113 64.38 2.89 -23.06
N PHE A 114 65.49 3.59 -22.73
CA PHE A 114 65.75 4.06 -21.36
C PHE A 114 64.70 5.06 -20.80
N ASN A 115 63.97 5.75 -21.66
CA ASN A 115 62.89 6.68 -21.28
C ASN A 115 61.48 6.18 -21.65
N GLN A 116 61.36 4.88 -21.91
CA GLN A 116 60.06 4.26 -22.26
C GLN A 116 59.68 3.22 -21.23
N HIS A 117 58.35 3.14 -20.93
CA HIS A 117 57.77 2.05 -20.19
C HIS A 117 56.97 1.17 -21.13
N ARG A 118 57.21 -0.13 -21.10
CA ARG A 118 56.53 -1.13 -21.93
C ARG A 118 55.88 -2.12 -21.00
N ASN A 119 54.54 -2.14 -21.01
CA ASN A 119 53.76 -3.08 -20.23
C ASN A 119 53.29 -4.23 -21.12
N TYR A 120 53.59 -5.43 -20.72
CA TYR A 120 53.17 -6.67 -21.37
C TYR A 120 52.35 -7.51 -20.43
N GLU A 121 51.31 -8.17 -20.95
CA GLU A 121 50.47 -9.12 -20.21
C GLU A 121 50.60 -10.53 -20.77
N VAL A 122 50.82 -11.50 -19.91
CA VAL A 122 50.98 -12.93 -20.27
C VAL A 122 50.04 -13.78 -19.37
N SER A 123 48.76 -13.47 -19.40
CA SER A 123 47.74 -14.15 -18.58
C SER A 123 47.54 -15.63 -18.92
N SER A 124 47.78 -16.03 -20.16
CA SER A 124 47.65 -17.42 -20.62
C SER A 124 48.64 -18.39 -19.97
N SER A 125 49.70 -17.86 -19.36
CA SER A 125 50.73 -18.64 -18.67
C SER A 125 50.42 -18.90 -17.19
N ILE A 126 49.34 -18.31 -16.65
CA ILE A 126 48.90 -18.54 -15.29
C ILE A 126 47.86 -19.66 -15.28
N LYS A 127 48.15 -20.73 -14.56
CA LYS A 127 47.28 -21.90 -14.34
C LYS A 127 46.84 -21.96 -12.90
N TYR A 128 45.65 -22.47 -12.65
CA TYR A 128 45.16 -22.80 -11.34
C TYR A 128 44.65 -24.25 -11.28
N ASP A 129 44.61 -24.81 -10.12
CA ASP A 129 44.03 -26.13 -9.86
C ASP A 129 42.56 -25.95 -9.49
N GLU A 130 41.65 -26.38 -10.39
CA GLU A 130 40.21 -26.20 -10.21
C GLU A 130 39.72 -26.75 -8.87
N GLN A 131 40.09 -27.98 -8.51
CA GLN A 131 39.64 -28.59 -7.26
C GLN A 131 40.16 -27.87 -6.02
N LYS A 132 41.44 -27.45 -6.04
CA LYS A 132 42.01 -26.68 -4.92
C LYS A 132 41.38 -25.29 -4.81
N THR A 133 41.13 -24.65 -5.94
CA THR A 133 40.49 -23.30 -5.97
C THR A 133 39.07 -23.36 -5.43
N GLU A 134 38.26 -24.34 -5.88
CA GLU A 134 36.91 -24.56 -5.34
C GLU A 134 36.92 -24.84 -3.85
N ALA A 135 37.85 -25.70 -3.37
CA ALA A 135 38.02 -25.97 -1.97
C ALA A 135 38.39 -24.69 -1.17
N ALA A 136 39.37 -23.92 -1.67
CA ALA A 136 39.79 -22.68 -1.03
C ALA A 136 38.65 -21.62 -0.98
N ILE A 137 37.82 -21.50 -2.03
CA ILE A 137 36.67 -20.63 -2.06
C ILE A 137 35.62 -21.10 -1.04
N SER A 138 35.34 -22.41 -0.97
CA SER A 138 34.36 -22.95 -0.02
C SER A 138 34.78 -22.83 1.44
N GLU A 139 36.09 -22.74 1.73
CA GLU A 139 36.64 -22.51 3.08
C GLU A 139 36.55 -21.05 3.53
N LEU A 140 36.26 -20.09 2.62
CA LEU A 140 36.04 -18.71 3.00
C LEU A 140 34.83 -18.61 3.92
N LYS A 141 34.95 -17.85 5.02
CA LYS A 141 33.86 -17.69 5.99
C LYS A 141 32.64 -17.01 5.36
N CYS A 142 32.86 -16.06 4.45
CA CYS A 142 31.79 -15.37 3.75
C CYS A 142 31.01 -16.30 2.80
N MET A 143 31.58 -17.44 2.38
CA MET A 143 30.92 -18.44 1.54
C MET A 143 30.16 -19.50 2.35
N GLN A 144 30.35 -19.56 3.65
CA GLN A 144 29.67 -20.52 4.52
C GLN A 144 28.26 -20.02 4.86
N GLN A 145 27.27 -20.86 4.59
CA GLN A 145 25.86 -20.50 4.76
C GLN A 145 25.50 -20.07 6.19
N GLU A 146 26.14 -20.66 7.19
CA GLU A 146 25.94 -20.32 8.61
C GLU A 146 26.38 -18.89 8.97
N ASN A 147 27.24 -18.28 8.17
CA ASN A 147 27.72 -16.90 8.35
C ASN A 147 26.95 -15.89 7.48
N MET A 148 26.01 -16.37 6.66
CA MET A 148 25.22 -15.52 5.78
C MET A 148 23.92 -15.11 6.43
N THR A 149 23.59 -13.85 6.29
CA THR A 149 22.25 -13.31 6.62
C THR A 149 21.56 -12.95 5.33
N GLU A 150 20.38 -13.53 5.08
CA GLU A 150 19.60 -13.15 3.90
C GLU A 150 19.14 -11.70 4.01
N PRO A 151 19.08 -10.96 2.88
CA PRO A 151 18.49 -9.62 2.88
C PRO A 151 17.00 -9.69 3.20
N SER A 152 16.48 -8.68 3.83
CA SER A 152 15.05 -8.51 4.06
C SER A 152 14.55 -7.22 3.44
N ASP A 153 13.35 -7.28 2.86
CA ASP A 153 12.70 -6.14 2.24
C ASP A 153 12.20 -5.15 3.29
N ALA A 154 12.20 -3.87 2.96
CA ALA A 154 11.48 -2.87 3.72
C ALA A 154 9.98 -3.20 3.71
N HIS A 155 9.31 -3.02 4.83
CA HIS A 155 7.89 -3.34 4.99
C HIS A 155 7.21 -2.40 5.97
N ILE A 156 5.88 -2.42 5.96
CA ILE A 156 5.07 -1.64 6.90
C ILE A 156 4.78 -2.51 8.11
N GLU A 157 5.03 -1.97 9.30
CA GLU A 157 4.72 -2.59 10.59
C GLU A 157 3.92 -1.62 11.47
N GLU A 158 3.01 -2.16 12.28
CA GLU A 158 2.30 -1.36 13.28
C GLU A 158 3.14 -1.27 14.57
N LYS A 159 3.39 -0.04 15.01
CA LYS A 159 4.12 0.27 16.23
C LYS A 159 3.50 1.46 16.94
N ASP A 160 3.18 1.31 18.23
CA ASP A 160 2.61 2.38 19.07
C ASP A 160 1.38 3.03 18.40
N ASP A 161 0.43 2.23 17.94
CA ASP A 161 -0.80 2.64 17.26
C ASP A 161 -0.58 3.44 15.95
N LYS A 162 0.58 3.29 15.32
CA LYS A 162 0.90 3.86 14.01
C LYS A 162 1.56 2.85 13.10
N PHE A 163 1.34 3.00 11.82
CA PHE A 163 2.07 2.24 10.82
C PHE A 163 3.35 2.98 10.46
N VAL A 164 4.47 2.27 10.52
CA VAL A 164 5.80 2.80 10.22
C VAL A 164 6.50 1.90 9.20
N ILE A 165 7.39 2.49 8.41
CA ILE A 165 8.23 1.71 7.51
C ILE A 165 9.42 1.20 8.32
N VAL A 166 9.57 -0.12 8.37
CA VAL A 166 10.79 -0.79 8.83
C VAL A 166 11.74 -0.87 7.65
N PRO A 167 12.94 -0.28 7.76
CA PRO A 167 13.91 -0.30 6.67
C PRO A 167 14.32 -1.72 6.28
N GLU A 168 14.74 -1.86 5.05
CA GLU A 168 15.40 -3.05 4.52
C GLU A 168 16.68 -3.37 5.28
N GLN A 169 17.06 -4.65 5.25
CA GLN A 169 18.38 -5.09 5.69
C GLN A 169 19.10 -5.74 4.50
N GLU A 170 20.27 -5.20 4.19
CA GLU A 170 21.06 -5.69 3.05
C GLU A 170 21.58 -7.11 3.23
N GLY A 171 21.73 -7.55 4.49
CA GLY A 171 22.25 -8.89 4.79
C GLY A 171 23.70 -9.08 4.37
N THR A 172 24.17 -10.33 4.36
CA THR A 172 25.50 -10.73 3.94
C THR A 172 25.49 -11.95 3.02
N ALA A 173 24.31 -12.36 2.56
CA ALA A 173 24.18 -13.51 1.68
C ALA A 173 24.75 -13.21 0.30
N LEU A 174 25.68 -14.05 -0.14
CA LEU A 174 26.34 -13.96 -1.45
C LEU A 174 25.53 -14.70 -2.53
N LYS A 175 25.82 -14.37 -3.78
CA LYS A 175 25.45 -15.11 -5.00
C LYS A 175 26.60 -16.08 -5.30
N PRO A 176 26.56 -17.37 -4.89
CA PRO A 176 27.74 -18.24 -4.84
C PRO A 176 28.45 -18.40 -6.18
N GLU A 177 27.67 -18.60 -7.25
CA GLU A 177 28.22 -18.82 -8.59
C GLU A 177 28.97 -17.58 -9.09
N LYS A 178 28.36 -16.39 -8.95
CA LYS A 178 28.99 -15.12 -9.35
C LYS A 178 30.23 -14.85 -8.51
N THR A 179 30.15 -14.99 -7.21
CA THR A 179 31.28 -14.77 -6.30
C THR A 179 32.45 -15.68 -6.62
N SER A 180 32.19 -16.98 -6.85
CA SER A 180 33.24 -17.92 -7.24
C SER A 180 33.89 -17.54 -8.57
N GLN A 181 33.10 -17.13 -9.54
CA GLN A 181 33.63 -16.71 -10.84
C GLN A 181 34.51 -15.45 -10.72
N ASP A 182 34.06 -14.43 -9.99
CA ASP A 182 34.82 -13.20 -9.78
C ASP A 182 36.16 -13.45 -9.05
N ILE A 183 36.16 -14.38 -8.08
CA ILE A 183 37.39 -14.80 -7.39
C ILE A 183 38.34 -15.53 -8.34
N ILE A 184 37.82 -16.45 -9.15
CA ILE A 184 38.64 -17.18 -10.15
C ILE A 184 39.24 -16.22 -11.17
N ASP A 185 38.43 -15.29 -11.68
CA ASP A 185 38.90 -14.28 -12.65
C ASP A 185 40.02 -13.40 -12.05
N ALA A 186 39.87 -13.02 -10.78
CA ALA A 186 40.89 -12.26 -10.06
C ALA A 186 42.18 -13.05 -9.86
N LEU A 187 42.09 -14.35 -9.53
CA LEU A 187 43.26 -15.23 -9.43
C LEU A 187 44.05 -15.35 -10.73
N VAL A 188 43.33 -15.43 -11.87
CA VAL A 188 43.95 -15.56 -13.18
C VAL A 188 44.55 -14.23 -13.69
N THR A 189 43.86 -13.13 -13.42
CA THR A 189 44.28 -11.79 -13.87
C THR A 189 45.27 -11.11 -12.93
N GLY A 190 45.42 -11.61 -11.72
CA GLY A 190 46.24 -10.99 -10.68
C GLY A 190 45.59 -9.74 -10.07
N ARG A 191 44.30 -9.54 -10.25
CA ARG A 191 43.54 -8.44 -9.63
C ARG A 191 43.43 -8.68 -8.13
N THR A 192 43.81 -7.67 -7.33
CA THR A 192 43.64 -7.69 -5.88
C THR A 192 43.54 -6.25 -5.35
N PRO A 193 42.64 -5.91 -4.41
CA PRO A 193 41.61 -6.78 -3.87
C PRO A 193 40.42 -7.08 -4.81
N VAL A 194 39.67 -8.11 -4.50
CA VAL A 194 38.31 -8.31 -4.99
C VAL A 194 37.37 -7.68 -3.98
N ASP A 195 36.60 -6.71 -4.39
CA ASP A 195 35.57 -6.07 -3.55
C ASP A 195 34.22 -6.69 -3.87
N LEU A 196 33.74 -7.58 -2.99
CA LEU A 196 32.49 -8.31 -3.22
C LEU A 196 31.25 -7.39 -3.24
N GLU A 197 31.33 -6.20 -2.62
CA GLU A 197 30.27 -5.19 -2.68
C GLU A 197 30.25 -4.50 -4.04
N ALA A 198 31.38 -3.94 -4.44
CA ALA A 198 31.52 -3.22 -5.71
C ALA A 198 31.29 -4.15 -6.92
N ASP A 199 31.68 -5.41 -6.81
CA ASP A 199 31.48 -6.43 -7.85
C ASP A 199 30.03 -6.97 -7.88
N GLY A 200 29.15 -6.55 -6.94
CA GLY A 200 27.73 -6.92 -6.89
C GLY A 200 27.51 -8.41 -6.59
N CYS A 201 28.35 -8.98 -5.74
CA CYS A 201 28.30 -10.38 -5.33
C CYS A 201 27.24 -10.69 -4.29
N TYR A 202 26.73 -9.69 -3.58
CA TYR A 202 25.69 -9.88 -2.59
C TYR A 202 24.29 -9.99 -3.18
N LYS A 203 23.41 -10.71 -2.50
CA LYS A 203 21.97 -10.62 -2.72
C LYS A 203 21.49 -9.27 -2.19
N GLU A 204 20.48 -8.73 -2.83
CA GLU A 204 19.92 -7.42 -2.47
C GLU A 204 18.45 -7.53 -2.09
N PRO A 205 17.95 -6.65 -1.20
CA PRO A 205 16.53 -6.49 -0.97
C PRO A 205 15.81 -6.13 -2.29
N LYS A 206 14.55 -6.53 -2.41
CA LYS A 206 13.71 -6.19 -3.55
C LYS A 206 12.95 -4.89 -3.34
N VAL A 207 12.63 -4.56 -2.09
CA VAL A 207 11.90 -3.36 -1.68
C VAL A 207 12.76 -2.59 -0.69
N TYR A 208 12.96 -1.31 -0.96
CA TYR A 208 13.73 -0.38 -0.13
C TYR A 208 12.80 0.60 0.57
N GLN A 209 13.22 1.19 1.69
CA GLN A 209 12.46 2.22 2.40
C GLN A 209 12.14 3.44 1.54
N SER A 210 12.91 3.67 0.49
CA SER A 210 12.70 4.75 -0.49
C SER A 210 11.65 4.40 -1.56
N ASP A 211 11.06 3.20 -1.53
CA ASP A 211 10.02 2.80 -2.48
C ASP A 211 8.79 3.70 -2.35
N GLU A 212 8.37 4.30 -3.46
CA GLU A 212 7.25 5.22 -3.48
C GLU A 212 5.92 4.55 -3.13
N THR A 213 5.74 3.29 -3.53
CA THR A 213 4.51 2.54 -3.25
C THR A 213 4.42 2.21 -1.77
N LEU A 214 5.54 1.81 -1.17
CA LEU A 214 5.63 1.54 0.27
C LEU A 214 5.33 2.81 1.09
N THR A 215 5.93 3.94 0.71
CA THR A 215 5.71 5.24 1.37
C THR A 215 4.24 5.67 1.25
N LYS A 216 3.67 5.64 0.05
CA LYS A 216 2.26 5.98 -0.18
C LYS A 216 1.31 5.07 0.61
N ASN A 217 1.62 3.78 0.69
CA ASN A 217 0.84 2.83 1.47
C ASN A 217 0.90 3.11 2.96
N CYS A 218 2.08 3.44 3.50
CA CYS A 218 2.23 3.79 4.91
C CYS A 218 1.44 5.04 5.28
N ASP A 219 1.50 6.08 4.46
CA ASP A 219 0.74 7.31 4.66
C ASP A 219 -0.78 7.06 4.54
N LEU A 220 -1.18 6.27 3.54
CA LEU A 220 -2.59 5.98 3.28
C LEU A 220 -3.22 5.15 4.39
N ILE A 221 -2.57 4.09 4.85
CA ILE A 221 -3.10 3.25 5.93
C ILE A 221 -3.20 4.02 7.24
N ASN A 222 -2.22 4.87 7.56
CA ASN A 222 -2.30 5.76 8.72
C ASN A 222 -3.49 6.72 8.60
N LYS A 223 -3.64 7.37 7.44
CA LYS A 223 -4.75 8.30 7.19
C LYS A 223 -6.12 7.61 7.37
N LEU A 224 -6.29 6.42 6.80
CA LEU A 224 -7.55 5.69 6.88
C LEU A 224 -7.86 5.21 8.31
N THR A 225 -6.85 4.75 9.04
CA THR A 225 -7.02 4.15 10.37
C THR A 225 -6.99 5.16 11.51
N ASP A 226 -6.65 6.42 11.27
CA ASP A 226 -6.73 7.49 12.28
C ASP A 226 -8.16 8.05 12.43
N VAL A 227 -9.11 7.57 11.61
CA VAL A 227 -10.51 8.01 11.64
C VAL A 227 -11.27 7.28 12.73
N VAL A 228 -12.10 8.04 13.43
CA VAL A 228 -13.10 7.52 14.38
C VAL A 228 -14.47 8.12 14.04
N ILE A 229 -15.43 7.27 13.68
CA ILE A 229 -16.81 7.67 13.44
C ILE A 229 -17.66 7.13 14.59
N THR A 230 -18.34 8.01 15.31
CA THR A 230 -19.27 7.62 16.35
C THR A 230 -20.69 7.89 15.87
N TYR A 231 -21.45 6.82 15.68
CA TYR A 231 -22.88 6.92 15.43
C TYR A 231 -23.61 7.20 16.73
N ASP A 232 -24.40 8.27 16.75
CA ASP A 232 -25.24 8.66 17.86
C ASP A 232 -26.70 8.29 17.56
N PHE A 233 -27.26 7.43 18.36
CA PHE A 233 -28.67 7.00 18.29
C PHE A 233 -29.54 7.60 19.43
N ASP A 234 -29.10 8.71 20.03
CA ASP A 234 -29.71 9.41 21.16
C ASP A 234 -29.63 8.62 22.49
N ASP A 235 -29.95 7.34 22.51
CA ASP A 235 -29.91 6.49 23.70
C ASP A 235 -28.69 5.59 23.81
N CYS A 236 -27.96 5.42 22.69
CA CYS A 236 -26.73 4.63 22.64
C CYS A 236 -25.82 5.10 21.48
N THR A 237 -24.60 4.63 21.50
CA THR A 237 -23.63 4.96 20.46
C THR A 237 -22.95 3.70 19.91
N GLU A 238 -22.57 3.74 18.64
CA GLU A 238 -21.72 2.74 18.00
C GLU A 238 -20.50 3.43 17.39
N THR A 239 -19.34 2.79 17.49
CA THR A 239 -18.10 3.42 17.04
C THR A 239 -17.40 2.56 15.99
N VAL A 240 -17.10 3.18 14.86
CA VAL A 240 -16.17 2.67 13.87
C VAL A 240 -14.80 3.21 14.23
N ASP A 241 -13.95 2.33 14.71
CA ASP A 241 -12.62 2.66 15.20
C ASP A 241 -11.51 2.11 14.29
N ARG A 242 -10.28 2.35 14.72
CA ARG A 242 -9.07 1.90 14.05
C ARG A 242 -9.06 0.40 13.72
N ASP A 243 -9.41 -0.44 14.70
CA ASP A 243 -9.35 -1.89 14.54
C ASP A 243 -10.39 -2.39 13.56
N MET A 244 -11.55 -1.78 13.56
CA MET A 244 -12.60 -2.08 12.59
C MET A 244 -12.17 -1.67 11.17
N ILE A 245 -11.62 -0.46 11.01
CA ILE A 245 -11.14 0.03 9.71
C ILE A 245 -9.97 -0.84 9.19
N LYS A 246 -9.06 -1.29 10.07
CA LYS A 246 -7.98 -2.22 9.70
C LYS A 246 -8.54 -3.50 9.07
N ASN A 247 -9.61 -4.06 9.62
CA ASN A 247 -10.24 -5.26 9.08
C ASN A 247 -10.91 -5.03 7.71
N TRP A 248 -11.22 -3.77 7.36
CA TRP A 248 -11.80 -3.39 6.07
C TRP A 248 -10.75 -3.05 5.00
N LEU A 249 -9.45 -3.08 5.34
CA LEU A 249 -8.40 -2.78 4.38
C LEU A 249 -8.21 -3.91 3.37
N THR A 250 -8.03 -3.53 2.13
CA THR A 250 -7.62 -4.39 1.01
C THR A 250 -6.63 -3.63 0.13
N THR A 251 -6.13 -4.24 -0.92
CA THR A 251 -5.29 -3.55 -1.90
C THR A 251 -5.99 -3.48 -3.25
N ASP A 252 -5.78 -2.38 -3.95
CA ASP A 252 -6.23 -2.22 -5.32
C ASP A 252 -5.30 -2.93 -6.34
N GLU A 253 -5.59 -2.80 -7.64
CA GLU A 253 -4.79 -3.39 -8.73
C GLU A 253 -3.35 -2.85 -8.82
N ASN A 254 -3.07 -1.70 -8.20
CA ASN A 254 -1.76 -1.08 -8.14
C ASN A 254 -1.01 -1.42 -6.83
N GLY A 255 -1.59 -2.25 -5.98
CA GLY A 255 -1.03 -2.62 -4.68
C GLY A 255 -1.15 -1.54 -3.62
N LEU A 256 -2.01 -0.51 -3.82
CA LEU A 256 -2.27 0.52 -2.83
C LEU A 256 -3.42 0.10 -1.90
N TYR A 257 -3.30 0.39 -0.60
CA TYR A 257 -4.36 0.13 0.36
C TYR A 257 -5.63 0.91 0.03
N THR A 258 -6.74 0.23 0.12
CA THR A 258 -8.08 0.78 -0.08
C THR A 258 -9.07 0.07 0.85
N LEU A 259 -10.34 0.52 0.85
CA LEU A 259 -11.40 -0.05 1.68
C LEU A 259 -12.17 -1.14 0.92
N ASP A 260 -12.38 -2.28 1.55
CA ASP A 260 -13.28 -3.31 1.06
C ASP A 260 -14.74 -2.90 1.33
N LYS A 261 -15.42 -2.48 0.27
CA LYS A 261 -16.82 -2.04 0.34
C LYS A 261 -17.77 -3.11 0.88
N LYS A 262 -17.49 -4.40 0.65
CA LYS A 262 -18.35 -5.49 1.11
C LYS A 262 -18.31 -5.61 2.64
N GLN A 263 -17.17 -5.38 3.25
CA GLN A 263 -17.04 -5.38 4.71
C GLN A 263 -17.82 -4.21 5.32
N ILE A 264 -17.74 -3.03 4.69
CA ILE A 264 -18.50 -1.85 5.14
C ILE A 264 -20.01 -2.08 4.93
N GLU A 265 -20.43 -2.66 3.80
CA GLU A 265 -21.85 -3.03 3.55
C GLU A 265 -22.36 -4.00 4.61
N ALA A 266 -21.57 -5.02 4.97
CA ALA A 266 -21.94 -5.98 6.01
C ALA A 266 -22.14 -5.29 7.37
N TYR A 267 -21.21 -4.41 7.75
CA TYR A 267 -21.32 -3.63 8.97
C TYR A 267 -22.58 -2.75 8.99
N ILE A 268 -22.85 -2.02 7.91
CA ILE A 268 -24.04 -1.16 7.81
C ILE A 268 -25.33 -2.02 7.88
N SER A 269 -25.32 -3.20 7.29
CA SER A 269 -26.46 -4.13 7.36
C SER A 269 -26.71 -4.63 8.78
N GLU A 270 -25.64 -4.92 9.54
CA GLU A 270 -25.74 -5.27 10.97
C GLU A 270 -26.25 -4.09 11.79
N LEU A 271 -25.75 -2.88 11.51
CA LEU A 271 -26.20 -1.65 12.16
C LEU A 271 -27.70 -1.41 11.91
N ALA A 272 -28.16 -1.55 10.65
CA ALA A 272 -29.56 -1.45 10.29
C ALA A 272 -30.42 -2.52 10.99
N ALA A 273 -29.98 -3.78 10.98
CA ALA A 273 -30.68 -4.86 11.66
C ALA A 273 -30.86 -4.63 13.17
N LYS A 274 -29.93 -3.89 13.78
CA LYS A 274 -29.96 -3.57 15.21
C LYS A 274 -30.81 -2.34 15.55
N TYR A 275 -30.81 -1.33 14.66
CA TYR A 275 -31.37 -0.01 14.98
C TYR A 275 -32.55 0.43 14.13
N ASP A 276 -32.89 -0.28 13.06
CA ASP A 276 -34.09 0.01 12.30
C ASP A 276 -35.32 -0.44 13.08
N THR A 277 -36.35 0.42 13.09
CA THR A 277 -37.60 0.19 13.82
C THR A 277 -38.85 0.27 12.96
N VAL A 278 -38.72 0.63 11.68
CA VAL A 278 -39.88 0.64 10.75
C VAL A 278 -40.49 -0.74 10.66
N GLY A 279 -41.83 -0.84 10.94
CA GLY A 279 -42.60 -2.08 10.84
C GLY A 279 -42.37 -3.07 11.98
N THR A 280 -41.50 -2.76 12.97
CA THR A 280 -41.25 -3.64 14.12
C THR A 280 -42.44 -3.65 15.09
N GLU A 281 -42.48 -4.69 15.94
CA GLU A 281 -43.45 -4.77 17.02
C GLU A 281 -43.15 -3.74 18.11
N ARG A 282 -44.22 -3.06 18.62
CA ARG A 282 -44.13 -2.10 19.70
C ARG A 282 -45.19 -2.41 20.75
N THR A 283 -44.82 -2.43 21.99
CA THR A 283 -45.76 -2.43 23.09
C THR A 283 -46.35 -1.03 23.24
N PHE A 284 -47.66 -0.91 23.23
CA PHE A 284 -48.36 0.36 23.30
C PHE A 284 -49.44 0.33 24.39
N ASN A 285 -49.48 1.38 25.23
CA ASN A 285 -50.54 1.54 26.24
C ASN A 285 -51.63 2.45 25.66
N THR A 286 -52.80 1.91 25.50
CA THR A 286 -53.95 2.58 24.92
C THR A 286 -54.59 3.61 25.89
N TYR A 287 -55.43 4.50 25.32
CA TYR A 287 -56.16 5.52 26.12
C TYR A 287 -57.04 4.95 27.22
N ASP A 288 -57.50 3.70 27.10
CA ASP A 288 -58.34 3.01 28.10
C ASP A 288 -57.54 2.11 29.07
N GLY A 289 -56.19 2.13 28.96
CA GLY A 289 -55.26 1.46 29.88
C GLY A 289 -54.96 0.00 29.51
N ARG A 290 -55.34 -0.47 28.29
CA ARG A 290 -54.93 -1.77 27.78
C ARG A 290 -53.46 -1.68 27.32
N GLU A 291 -52.70 -2.73 27.53
CA GLU A 291 -51.41 -2.93 26.88
C GLU A 291 -51.62 -3.82 25.66
N ILE A 292 -51.21 -3.34 24.50
CA ILE A 292 -51.35 -4.03 23.23
C ILE A 292 -50.03 -4.09 22.52
N THR A 293 -49.86 -4.99 21.56
CA THR A 293 -48.76 -5.04 20.60
C THR A 293 -49.21 -4.54 19.23
N VAL A 294 -48.52 -3.51 18.72
CA VAL A 294 -48.77 -2.97 17.37
C VAL A 294 -47.57 -3.22 16.50
N SER A 295 -47.80 -3.74 15.28
CA SER A 295 -46.75 -4.02 14.31
C SER A 295 -47.18 -3.57 12.92
N GLY A 296 -46.20 -3.38 12.02
CA GLY A 296 -46.46 -2.91 10.67
C GLY A 296 -46.56 -1.38 10.57
N GLY A 297 -46.96 -0.89 9.41
CA GLY A 297 -46.94 0.54 9.06
C GLY A 297 -45.57 1.01 8.61
N ASN A 298 -45.43 2.33 8.45
CA ASN A 298 -44.26 2.97 7.89
C ASN A 298 -43.55 3.92 8.88
N TYR A 299 -43.97 3.94 10.15
CA TYR A 299 -43.35 4.77 11.16
C TYR A 299 -42.12 4.07 11.76
N GLY A 300 -41.11 4.86 12.05
CA GLY A 300 -39.90 4.46 12.76
C GLY A 300 -38.65 4.95 12.06
N TRP A 301 -37.54 4.44 12.52
CA TRP A 301 -36.21 4.74 11.99
C TRP A 301 -35.79 3.67 11.01
N GLN A 302 -35.24 4.07 9.87
CA GLN A 302 -34.65 3.16 8.89
C GLN A 302 -33.44 3.78 8.23
N ILE A 303 -32.30 3.12 8.33
CA ILE A 303 -31.05 3.54 7.72
C ILE A 303 -31.14 3.37 6.19
N ASP A 304 -30.81 4.40 5.43
CA ASP A 304 -30.50 4.28 4.01
C ASP A 304 -29.12 3.66 3.83
N GLN A 305 -29.07 2.33 3.83
CA GLN A 305 -27.80 1.58 3.79
C GLN A 305 -26.93 1.96 2.58
N LYS A 306 -27.54 2.32 1.45
CA LYS A 306 -26.79 2.71 0.24
C LYS A 306 -26.18 4.10 0.37
N ALA A 307 -26.93 5.05 0.89
CA ALA A 307 -26.45 6.41 1.13
C ALA A 307 -25.38 6.39 2.24
N GLU A 308 -25.61 5.62 3.32
CA GLU A 308 -24.69 5.47 4.42
C GLU A 308 -23.35 4.83 4.00
N LEU A 309 -23.39 3.79 3.16
CA LEU A 309 -22.17 3.19 2.60
C LEU A 309 -21.29 4.22 1.89
N LYS A 310 -21.94 5.06 1.09
CA LYS A 310 -21.23 6.12 0.36
C LYS A 310 -20.63 7.13 1.32
N GLU A 311 -21.42 7.62 2.26
CA GLU A 311 -21.01 8.65 3.21
C GLU A 311 -19.87 8.14 4.13
N LEU A 312 -20.05 6.98 4.77
CA LEU A 312 -19.04 6.38 5.63
C LEU A 312 -17.72 6.12 4.87
N THR A 313 -17.81 5.61 3.65
CA THR A 313 -16.62 5.38 2.81
C THR A 313 -15.88 6.68 2.50
N GLU A 314 -16.60 7.77 2.19
CA GLU A 314 -16.00 9.07 1.91
C GLU A 314 -15.36 9.70 3.15
N LEU A 315 -16.03 9.63 4.31
CA LEU A 315 -15.48 10.11 5.57
C LEU A 315 -14.15 9.45 5.93
N ILE A 316 -14.09 8.12 5.83
CA ILE A 316 -12.86 7.37 6.12
C ILE A 316 -11.77 7.75 5.10
N LYS A 317 -12.08 7.83 3.81
CA LYS A 317 -11.11 8.23 2.77
C LYS A 317 -10.57 9.66 2.95
N ASN A 318 -11.43 10.56 3.42
CA ASN A 318 -11.04 11.94 3.68
C ASN A 318 -10.20 12.08 4.96
N GLY A 319 -10.27 11.11 5.86
CA GLY A 319 -9.62 11.17 7.18
C GLY A 319 -10.44 12.00 8.18
N GLU A 320 -11.78 11.99 8.06
CA GLU A 320 -12.68 12.84 8.86
C GLU A 320 -13.22 12.06 10.06
N THR A 321 -12.87 12.49 11.26
CA THR A 321 -13.42 11.99 12.51
C THR A 321 -14.62 12.83 12.92
N GLN A 322 -15.76 12.19 13.23
CA GLN A 322 -16.95 12.91 13.68
C GLN A 322 -17.92 12.03 14.49
N VAL A 323 -18.77 12.71 15.25
CA VAL A 323 -19.98 12.13 15.87
C VAL A 323 -21.16 12.52 14.99
N ARG A 324 -21.97 11.55 14.58
CA ARG A 324 -23.08 11.76 13.66
C ARG A 324 -24.19 10.72 13.81
N GLU A 325 -25.35 11.03 13.30
CA GLU A 325 -26.38 10.04 13.03
C GLU A 325 -26.11 9.35 11.67
N PRO A 326 -26.60 8.10 11.46
CA PRO A 326 -26.61 7.50 10.12
C PRO A 326 -27.47 8.31 9.15
N VAL A 327 -27.30 8.09 7.86
CA VAL A 327 -28.22 8.59 6.84
C VAL A 327 -29.49 7.74 6.89
N TYR A 328 -30.62 8.38 7.15
CA TYR A 328 -31.92 7.71 7.24
C TYR A 328 -32.75 7.82 5.96
N SER A 329 -33.44 6.74 5.61
CA SER A 329 -34.54 6.74 4.63
C SER A 329 -35.88 7.08 5.30
N HIS A 330 -36.04 6.69 6.57
CA HIS A 330 -37.17 7.04 7.43
C HIS A 330 -36.67 7.50 8.79
N GLU A 331 -37.28 8.55 9.29
CA GLU A 331 -36.98 9.14 10.58
C GLU A 331 -38.20 9.09 11.50
N GLY A 332 -38.06 8.53 12.68
CA GLY A 332 -39.04 8.63 13.75
C GLY A 332 -38.95 9.98 14.47
N LEU A 333 -39.94 10.30 15.29
CA LEU A 333 -39.94 11.53 16.07
C LEU A 333 -38.98 11.45 17.28
N VAL A 334 -38.93 10.31 17.93
CA VAL A 334 -38.06 10.04 19.07
C VAL A 334 -37.53 8.62 19.02
N ARG A 335 -36.41 8.33 19.69
CA ARG A 335 -35.90 6.96 19.83
C ARG A 335 -36.29 6.31 21.13
N LYS A 336 -36.54 7.11 22.16
CA LYS A 336 -36.95 6.63 23.51
C LYS A 336 -38.43 6.34 23.54
N THR A 337 -38.86 5.57 24.55
CA THR A 337 -40.29 5.29 24.76
C THR A 337 -40.94 4.56 23.56
N ASN A 338 -40.34 3.41 23.14
CA ASN A 338 -40.79 2.61 22.01
C ASN A 338 -40.90 3.39 20.66
N ASP A 339 -40.08 4.45 20.51
CA ASP A 339 -40.03 5.45 19.45
C ASP A 339 -41.33 6.21 19.11
N ILE A 340 -42.44 5.96 19.85
CA ILE A 340 -43.68 6.71 19.69
C ILE A 340 -43.63 8.02 20.51
N GLY A 341 -43.03 7.98 21.70
CA GLY A 341 -42.94 9.14 22.58
C GLY A 341 -44.28 9.54 23.23
N TYR A 342 -44.44 10.84 23.44
CA TYR A 342 -45.61 11.39 24.15
C TYR A 342 -46.49 12.28 23.26
N THR A 343 -46.11 12.47 21.99
CA THR A 343 -46.91 13.21 21.00
C THR A 343 -47.25 12.25 19.84
N TYR A 344 -48.51 11.83 19.80
CA TYR A 344 -48.98 10.85 18.82
C TYR A 344 -50.49 10.93 18.61
N ILE A 345 -50.98 10.35 17.52
CA ILE A 345 -52.39 10.12 17.25
C ILE A 345 -52.70 8.66 17.51
N GLU A 346 -53.66 8.38 18.36
CA GLU A 346 -54.14 7.06 18.69
C GLU A 346 -55.51 6.81 18.04
N ILE A 347 -55.70 5.69 17.34
CA ILE A 347 -56.93 5.34 16.63
C ILE A 347 -57.35 3.93 17.01
N ASP A 348 -58.45 3.80 17.70
CA ASP A 348 -59.13 2.55 18.04
C ASP A 348 -60.25 2.30 17.02
N LEU A 349 -60.01 1.35 16.11
CA LEU A 349 -60.98 1.00 15.09
C LEU A 349 -62.22 0.28 15.62
N THR A 350 -62.07 -0.46 16.73
CA THR A 350 -63.19 -1.12 17.40
C THR A 350 -64.11 -0.11 18.11
N ALA A 351 -63.54 0.81 18.81
CA ALA A 351 -64.28 1.86 19.48
C ALA A 351 -64.67 3.03 18.55
N GLN A 352 -64.16 3.05 17.31
CA GLN A 352 -64.30 4.17 16.38
C GLN A 352 -63.97 5.49 17.00
N ARG A 353 -62.80 5.56 17.69
CA ARG A 353 -62.33 6.70 18.42
C ARG A 353 -60.92 7.08 18.04
N MET A 354 -60.65 8.35 17.96
CA MET A 354 -59.34 8.95 17.75
C MET A 354 -59.00 9.91 18.86
N VAL A 355 -57.81 9.76 19.46
CA VAL A 355 -57.30 10.67 20.51
C VAL A 355 -55.94 11.19 20.04
N PHE A 356 -55.74 12.49 20.09
CA PHE A 356 -54.44 13.10 19.84
C PHE A 356 -53.81 13.54 21.16
N TYR A 357 -52.62 13.04 21.41
CA TYR A 357 -51.78 13.42 22.57
C TYR A 357 -50.68 14.39 22.08
N LYS A 358 -50.54 15.49 22.81
CA LYS A 358 -49.42 16.39 22.70
C LYS A 358 -48.69 16.43 24.03
N ASP A 359 -47.39 16.07 24.03
CA ASP A 359 -46.57 16.02 25.25
C ASP A 359 -47.27 15.25 26.43
N GLY A 360 -47.90 14.12 26.11
CA GLY A 360 -48.62 13.27 27.04
C GLY A 360 -50.00 13.77 27.46
N THR A 361 -50.47 14.92 26.94
CA THR A 361 -51.77 15.48 27.26
C THR A 361 -52.77 15.27 26.12
N PRO A 362 -53.94 14.64 26.35
CA PRO A 362 -54.99 14.51 25.33
C PRO A 362 -55.50 15.89 24.92
N THR A 363 -55.30 16.26 23.66
CA THR A 363 -55.59 17.60 23.14
C THR A 363 -56.81 17.58 22.19
N ALA A 364 -57.02 16.45 21.47
CA ALA A 364 -58.25 16.21 20.72
C ALA A 364 -58.77 14.80 21.03
N ASP A 365 -60.11 14.63 21.03
CA ASP A 365 -60.78 13.35 21.30
C ASP A 365 -62.06 13.32 20.50
N ALA A 366 -62.19 12.39 19.56
CA ALA A 366 -63.27 12.36 18.58
C ALA A 366 -63.77 10.95 18.30
N GLN A 367 -65.04 10.82 18.08
CA GLN A 367 -65.61 9.70 17.36
C GLN A 367 -65.28 9.83 15.87
N ILE A 368 -64.95 8.73 15.18
CA ILE A 368 -64.49 8.71 13.80
C ILE A 368 -65.40 7.80 12.93
N VAL A 369 -65.15 7.85 11.61
CA VAL A 369 -65.59 6.83 10.69
C VAL A 369 -64.36 6.35 9.90
N SER A 370 -64.02 5.10 10.12
CA SER A 370 -62.91 4.41 9.45
C SER A 370 -63.30 3.76 8.11
N GLY A 371 -62.39 3.09 7.51
CA GLY A 371 -62.63 2.28 6.32
C GLY A 371 -63.57 1.10 6.60
N ASN A 372 -64.34 0.70 5.56
CA ASN A 372 -65.27 -0.39 5.69
C ASN A 372 -64.58 -1.76 5.53
N PRO A 373 -64.47 -2.58 6.58
CA PRO A 373 -63.73 -3.86 6.50
C PRO A 373 -64.49 -4.93 5.71
N PHE A 374 -65.77 -4.74 5.43
CA PHE A 374 -66.58 -5.68 4.66
C PHE A 374 -66.53 -5.43 3.16
N VAL A 375 -65.93 -4.35 2.73
CA VAL A 375 -65.69 -4.02 1.31
C VAL A 375 -64.20 -4.28 1.00
N PRO A 376 -63.92 -5.08 -0.04
CA PRO A 376 -62.52 -5.37 -0.43
C PRO A 376 -61.69 -4.09 -0.59
N ASN A 377 -60.47 -4.05 -0.02
CA ASN A 377 -59.50 -2.95 -0.08
C ASN A 377 -59.97 -1.64 0.57
N CYS A 378 -61.04 -1.69 1.37
CA CYS A 378 -61.55 -0.48 2.02
C CYS A 378 -61.32 -0.48 3.56
N ALA A 379 -60.75 -1.52 4.13
CA ALA A 379 -60.36 -1.54 5.54
C ALA A 379 -59.24 -0.53 5.86
N THR A 380 -59.33 0.18 6.96
CA THR A 380 -58.20 0.94 7.47
C THR A 380 -57.14 -0.01 7.97
N PRO A 381 -55.90 0.08 7.51
CA PRO A 381 -54.83 -0.83 7.93
C PRO A 381 -54.38 -0.52 9.37
N VAL A 382 -54.24 -1.59 10.18
CA VAL A 382 -53.62 -1.49 11.52
C VAL A 382 -52.11 -1.34 11.40
N GLY A 383 -51.48 -0.65 12.36
CA GLY A 383 -50.03 -0.44 12.37
C GLY A 383 -49.63 0.89 13.00
N CYS A 384 -48.34 1.18 12.91
CA CYS A 384 -47.80 2.47 13.32
C CYS A 384 -47.36 3.23 12.08
N TYR A 385 -47.96 4.37 11.82
CA TYR A 385 -47.75 5.18 10.60
C TYR A 385 -47.16 6.54 10.96
N THR A 386 -46.58 7.20 9.98
CA THR A 386 -46.05 8.56 10.10
C THR A 386 -46.97 9.57 9.43
N THR A 387 -47.12 10.74 10.00
CA THR A 387 -47.79 11.85 9.31
C THR A 387 -46.95 12.30 8.14
N GLY A 388 -47.56 12.36 6.96
CA GLY A 388 -46.93 12.89 5.74
C GLY A 388 -47.09 14.40 5.60
N GLU A 389 -46.96 14.88 4.37
CA GLU A 389 -47.14 16.32 4.03
C GLU A 389 -48.61 16.70 4.14
N MET A 390 -48.96 17.49 5.17
CA MET A 390 -50.31 17.90 5.46
C MET A 390 -50.77 19.00 4.46
N LYS A 391 -52.10 19.01 4.15
CA LYS A 391 -52.72 19.96 3.24
C LYS A 391 -54.00 20.52 3.80
N SER A 392 -54.21 21.81 3.60
CA SER A 392 -55.48 22.47 3.93
C SER A 392 -56.23 22.89 2.66
N GLY A 393 -57.58 22.82 2.72
CA GLY A 393 -58.45 23.21 1.63
C GLY A 393 -58.19 22.45 0.35
N CYS A 394 -58.13 21.15 0.40
CA CYS A 394 -57.79 20.29 -0.75
C CYS A 394 -58.98 19.36 -1.11
N THR A 395 -58.86 18.73 -2.28
CA THR A 395 -59.75 17.69 -2.74
C THR A 395 -59.06 16.35 -2.59
N VAL A 396 -59.64 15.44 -1.86
CA VAL A 396 -59.16 14.06 -1.74
C VAL A 396 -59.92 13.23 -2.77
N ASN A 397 -59.19 12.53 -3.61
CA ASN A 397 -59.77 11.67 -4.65
C ASN A 397 -60.07 10.28 -4.04
N GLY A 398 -61.35 10.01 -3.76
CA GLY A 398 -61.82 8.66 -3.53
C GLY A 398 -62.04 7.91 -4.84
N GLU A 399 -62.22 6.57 -4.80
CA GLU A 399 -62.47 5.79 -6.03
C GLU A 399 -63.72 6.23 -6.78
N ASP A 400 -64.76 6.70 -6.06
CA ASP A 400 -66.03 6.99 -6.67
C ASP A 400 -66.33 8.50 -6.90
N TYR A 401 -65.73 9.40 -6.10
CA TYR A 401 -65.96 10.85 -6.20
C TYR A 401 -64.91 11.65 -5.46
N PRO A 402 -64.55 12.84 -5.94
CA PRO A 402 -63.69 13.77 -5.27
C PRO A 402 -64.41 14.40 -4.06
N SER A 403 -63.81 14.42 -2.88
CA SER A 403 -64.36 15.07 -1.67
C SER A 403 -63.52 16.26 -1.28
N ALA A 404 -64.17 17.45 -1.14
CA ALA A 404 -63.48 18.65 -0.64
C ALA A 404 -63.36 18.54 0.90
N VAL A 405 -62.15 18.65 1.43
CA VAL A 405 -61.80 18.62 2.85
C VAL A 405 -61.11 19.93 3.23
N ASN A 406 -61.32 20.39 4.47
CA ASN A 406 -60.59 21.52 4.99
C ASN A 406 -59.19 21.15 5.46
N TYR A 407 -59.01 19.91 5.97
CA TYR A 407 -57.75 19.41 6.50
C TYR A 407 -57.50 18.00 6.01
N TRP A 408 -56.25 17.73 5.60
CA TRP A 408 -55.79 16.43 5.16
C TRP A 408 -54.45 16.11 5.81
N ILE A 409 -54.35 15.02 6.53
CA ILE A 409 -53.16 14.51 7.20
C ILE A 409 -52.90 13.10 6.64
N PRO A 410 -52.07 12.96 5.59
CA PRO A 410 -51.76 11.66 4.99
C PRO A 410 -50.92 10.81 5.92
N PHE A 411 -51.11 9.46 5.89
CA PHE A 411 -50.30 8.52 6.67
C PHE A 411 -49.78 7.29 5.90
N ASP A 412 -50.52 6.83 4.88
CA ASP A 412 -50.08 5.71 4.05
C ASP A 412 -50.61 5.83 2.62
N GLY A 413 -49.70 6.03 1.65
CA GLY A 413 -50.06 6.23 0.25
C GLY A 413 -51.14 7.27 0.03
N ASN A 414 -52.36 6.83 -0.34
CA ASN A 414 -53.52 7.69 -0.52
C ASN A 414 -54.41 7.76 0.73
N LEU A 415 -54.05 7.11 1.82
CA LEU A 415 -54.81 7.10 3.05
C LEU A 415 -54.38 8.27 3.95
N GLY A 416 -55.34 8.82 4.66
CA GLY A 416 -55.10 9.93 5.58
C GLY A 416 -56.25 10.16 6.55
N ILE A 417 -56.04 11.09 7.47
CA ILE A 417 -57.08 11.62 8.39
C ILE A 417 -57.58 12.92 7.76
N SER A 418 -58.91 13.03 7.64
CA SER A 418 -59.57 14.27 7.17
C SER A 418 -60.75 14.62 7.99
N ASP A 419 -61.14 15.89 7.90
CA ASP A 419 -62.46 16.27 8.30
C ASP A 419 -63.49 15.79 7.29
N ALA A 420 -64.74 15.68 7.68
CA ALA A 420 -65.86 15.30 6.82
C ALA A 420 -67.05 16.27 7.04
N PRO A 421 -66.98 17.47 6.46
CA PRO A 421 -67.99 18.53 6.72
C PRO A 421 -69.41 18.14 6.23
N TRP A 422 -69.52 17.13 5.38
CA TRP A 422 -70.79 16.59 4.89
C TRP A 422 -71.45 15.58 5.84
N ARG A 423 -70.75 15.12 6.92
CA ARG A 423 -71.24 14.19 7.91
C ARG A 423 -71.76 14.90 9.17
N MET A 424 -72.89 14.41 9.69
CA MET A 424 -73.45 14.89 10.93
C MET A 424 -73.12 13.96 12.10
N ASP A 425 -72.93 12.65 11.83
CA ASP A 425 -72.74 11.61 12.80
C ASP A 425 -71.40 10.88 12.59
N PHE A 426 -70.78 10.50 13.70
CA PHE A 426 -69.53 9.74 13.74
C PHE A 426 -69.62 8.67 14.82
N GLY A 427 -68.78 7.63 14.67
CA GLY A 427 -68.64 6.54 15.65
C GLY A 427 -69.63 5.41 15.46
N GLY A 428 -69.67 4.51 16.45
CA GLY A 428 -70.55 3.35 16.46
C GLY A 428 -70.29 2.40 15.26
N GLN A 429 -71.34 1.92 14.64
CA GLN A 429 -71.25 0.99 13.48
C GLN A 429 -71.35 1.70 12.11
N LEU A 430 -71.19 3.02 12.05
CA LEU A 430 -71.31 3.73 10.77
C LEU A 430 -70.28 3.29 9.72
N TYR A 431 -69.09 2.89 10.16
CA TYR A 431 -68.04 2.36 9.28
C TYR A 431 -68.44 1.09 8.52
N GLU A 432 -69.38 0.32 9.00
CA GLU A 432 -69.86 -0.90 8.38
C GLU A 432 -70.78 -0.63 7.15
N PHE A 433 -71.48 0.51 7.16
CA PHE A 433 -72.49 0.85 6.13
C PHE A 433 -72.09 2.08 5.29
N GLU A 434 -71.39 3.03 5.90
CA GLU A 434 -70.97 4.33 5.33
C GLU A 434 -69.49 4.56 5.54
N GLY A 435 -68.71 3.46 5.66
CA GLY A 435 -67.26 3.52 5.87
C GLY A 435 -66.53 4.19 4.68
N THR A 436 -65.34 4.62 4.93
CA THR A 436 -64.43 5.17 3.92
C THR A 436 -63.72 4.05 3.13
N HIS A 437 -62.87 4.40 2.21
CA HIS A 437 -61.96 3.45 1.49
C HIS A 437 -60.58 3.38 2.22
N GLY A 438 -60.58 3.28 3.57
CA GLY A 438 -59.39 3.12 4.40
C GLY A 438 -58.88 4.39 5.07
N SER A 439 -59.31 5.56 4.66
CA SER A 439 -59.00 6.82 5.35
C SER A 439 -59.84 6.98 6.62
N ILE A 440 -59.50 7.90 7.48
CA ILE A 440 -60.21 8.23 8.72
C ILE A 440 -60.91 9.57 8.56
N CYS A 441 -62.23 9.58 8.78
CA CYS A 441 -63.03 10.79 8.84
C CYS A 441 -63.39 11.17 10.27
N ALA A 442 -63.24 12.45 10.62
CA ALA A 442 -63.56 12.93 11.97
C ALA A 442 -64.25 14.34 11.88
N PRO A 443 -64.86 14.83 12.98
CA PRO A 443 -65.44 16.20 13.06
C PRO A 443 -64.40 17.26 12.75
N SER A 444 -64.82 18.29 11.98
CA SER A 444 -63.90 19.33 11.46
C SER A 444 -63.16 20.11 12.56
N ASP A 445 -63.83 20.39 13.69
CA ASP A 445 -63.21 21.07 14.82
C ASP A 445 -62.08 20.25 15.46
N GLN A 446 -62.24 18.92 15.57
CA GLN A 446 -61.22 18.00 16.15
C GLN A 446 -60.05 17.85 15.17
N VAL A 447 -60.31 17.64 13.88
CA VAL A 447 -59.23 17.56 12.87
C VAL A 447 -58.44 18.86 12.79
N GLN A 448 -59.12 20.03 12.92
CA GLN A 448 -58.45 21.33 12.99
C GLN A 448 -57.46 21.43 14.16
N ILE A 449 -57.84 20.94 15.34
CA ILE A 449 -56.95 20.88 16.52
C ILE A 449 -55.72 20.03 16.22
N ILE A 450 -55.93 18.82 15.70
CA ILE A 450 -54.85 17.92 15.34
C ILE A 450 -53.95 18.56 14.28
N PHE A 451 -54.50 19.02 13.18
CA PHE A 451 -53.77 19.64 12.08
C PHE A 451 -52.89 20.82 12.53
N SER A 452 -53.38 21.61 13.51
CA SER A 452 -52.64 22.78 14.00
C SER A 452 -51.54 22.45 15.01
N ASN A 453 -51.47 21.22 15.50
CA ASN A 453 -50.55 20.81 16.57
C ASN A 453 -49.65 19.62 16.22
N VAL A 454 -49.97 18.89 15.18
CA VAL A 454 -49.18 17.77 14.69
C VAL A 454 -48.02 18.26 13.83
N GLU A 455 -46.90 17.61 13.92
CA GLU A 455 -45.70 17.89 13.13
C GLU A 455 -45.46 16.76 12.12
N LYS A 456 -44.61 17.00 11.14
CA LYS A 456 -44.14 15.94 10.24
C LYS A 456 -43.48 14.83 11.08
N ASN A 457 -43.66 13.59 10.70
CA ASN A 457 -43.18 12.39 11.38
C ASN A 457 -43.86 12.12 12.76
N THR A 458 -44.96 12.81 13.09
CA THR A 458 -45.76 12.43 14.28
C THR A 458 -46.31 11.00 14.08
N PRO A 459 -46.16 10.09 15.05
CA PRO A 459 -46.67 8.73 14.94
C PRO A 459 -48.21 8.69 15.02
N ILE A 460 -48.79 7.80 14.19
CA ILE A 460 -50.22 7.45 14.22
C ILE A 460 -50.29 5.96 14.51
N VAL A 461 -50.84 5.62 15.67
CA VAL A 461 -51.01 4.25 16.15
C VAL A 461 -52.45 3.81 15.86
N ILE A 462 -52.64 2.83 14.97
CA ILE A 462 -53.95 2.31 14.56
C ILE A 462 -54.05 0.85 14.97
N TYR A 463 -55.11 0.52 15.72
CA TYR A 463 -55.35 -0.82 16.25
C TYR A 463 -56.86 -1.16 16.33
N GLU A 464 -57.17 -2.47 16.60
CA GLU A 464 -58.51 -3.00 16.81
C GLU A 464 -58.80 -3.34 18.27
#